data_aef8034489967c1c4d3d5efcc4416187
#
_entry.id   aef8034489967c1c4d3d5efcc4416187
#
_cell.length_a   1.000
_cell.length_b   1.000
_cell.length_c   1.000
_cell.angle_alpha   90.00
_cell.angle_beta   90.00
_cell.angle_gamma   90.00
#
_symmetry.space_group_name_H-M   'P 1'
#
loop_
_entity.id
_entity.type
_entity.pdbx_description
1 polymer ?
#
loop_
_entity_poly.entity_id
_entity_poly.type
_entity_poly.pdbx_seq_one_letter_code
_entity_poly.pdbx_strand_id
1 'polypeptide(L)'
;VSLTSGYVSGEGDGKKMPVVMHSYNAANGSVAWAPKRMDLFTIPSAYDPEPLPWSTMLSVHESRHITQMQFGMTKAQKPFTWAFGQMWNILVSLVYPGISNMEGDAVITETAWTPSGRGRTADFLNYYWVAFDNGDFRSWDKWRFVSQVNNAPDYYSLGYLTMGGFRYLYDCPEFMSEGYHLAARRPYNLGAFYTTTRKLTGKKFNKAFMEVCDTMYTLWKADAEARKPYIPSEPVTSKSRFYTDYSNNLIAGNDIYSIKKGHSDAPILVRIDSAGKEHRVSRFAYDAGRLQREPESGRIYWSETSTDKRWNLQTKSRIRYIEKGSGRKHTVDNPQLLYNPSTCRSYIAAVRYEMGGKSYIDL
;
A
#
# COMPACT_ATOMS: atom_id res chain seq x y z
N VAL A 1 7.89 12.39 -16.43
CA VAL A 1 7.64 11.35 -17.46
C VAL A 1 8.94 11.02 -18.22
N SER A 2 9.68 12.02 -18.70
CA SER A 2 10.93 11.79 -19.45
C SER A 2 11.96 10.96 -18.66
N LEU A 3 12.19 11.28 -17.38
CA LEU A 3 13.14 10.54 -16.53
C LEU A 3 12.70 9.08 -16.31
N THR A 4 11.41 8.84 -16.02
CA THR A 4 10.90 7.48 -15.83
C THR A 4 10.90 6.68 -17.12
N SER A 5 10.67 7.34 -18.25
CA SER A 5 10.78 6.76 -19.58
C SER A 5 12.20 6.29 -19.87
N GLY A 6 13.20 7.14 -19.65
CA GLY A 6 14.60 6.81 -19.84
C GLY A 6 15.08 5.63 -18.98
N TYR A 7 14.55 5.49 -17.77
CA TYR A 7 14.87 4.36 -16.89
C TYR A 7 14.33 3.01 -17.41
N VAL A 8 13.21 3.01 -18.15
CA VAL A 8 12.57 1.78 -18.66
C VAL A 8 13.06 1.41 -20.04
N SER A 9 13.08 2.39 -20.94
CA SER A 9 13.27 2.17 -22.37
C SER A 9 14.56 2.75 -22.92
N GLY A 10 15.28 3.55 -22.13
CA GLY A 10 16.41 4.36 -22.60
C GLY A 10 15.98 5.58 -23.43
N GLU A 11 14.67 5.79 -23.59
CA GLU A 11 14.10 6.87 -24.37
C GLU A 11 13.13 7.70 -23.53
N GLY A 12 13.21 9.00 -23.62
CA GLY A 12 12.27 9.93 -23.04
C GLY A 12 11.55 10.71 -24.15
N ASP A 13 10.22 10.81 -24.11
CA ASP A 13 9.47 11.56 -25.12
C ASP A 13 9.40 13.07 -24.85
N GLY A 14 9.81 13.49 -23.65
CA GLY A 14 9.85 14.91 -23.25
C GLY A 14 8.51 15.65 -23.28
N LYS A 15 7.39 14.94 -23.54
CA LYS A 15 6.07 15.56 -23.66
C LYS A 15 5.54 15.99 -22.31
N LYS A 16 4.97 17.18 -22.28
CA LYS A 16 4.24 17.68 -21.11
C LYS A 16 2.97 16.87 -20.90
N MET A 17 2.73 16.45 -19.66
CA MET A 17 1.53 15.73 -19.24
C MET A 17 0.63 16.69 -18.46
N PRO A 18 -0.66 16.83 -18.83
CA PRO A 18 -1.63 17.55 -18.00
C PRO A 18 -1.79 16.88 -16.66
N VAL A 19 -1.76 17.66 -15.59
CA VAL A 19 -2.04 17.21 -14.23
C VAL A 19 -3.27 17.95 -13.73
N VAL A 20 -4.28 17.18 -13.31
CA VAL A 20 -5.50 17.72 -12.70
C VAL A 20 -5.39 17.53 -11.20
N MET A 21 -5.48 18.65 -10.47
CA MET A 21 -5.42 18.65 -9.02
C MET A 21 -6.83 18.62 -8.44
N HIS A 22 -7.11 17.64 -7.60
CA HIS A 22 -8.40 17.49 -6.91
C HIS A 22 -8.23 17.79 -5.43
N SER A 23 -9.04 18.71 -4.92
CA SER A 23 -8.94 19.19 -3.53
C SER A 23 -10.07 18.71 -2.61
N TYR A 24 -10.90 17.80 -3.07
CA TYR A 24 -12.13 17.39 -2.37
C TYR A 24 -12.07 15.97 -1.79
N ASN A 25 -10.97 15.28 -1.94
CA ASN A 25 -10.82 13.90 -1.43
C ASN A 25 -9.54 13.74 -0.63
N ALA A 26 -9.59 12.85 0.32
CA ALA A 26 -8.57 12.63 1.34
C ALA A 26 -7.65 11.46 1.00
N ALA A 27 -7.34 11.16 -0.20
CA ALA A 27 -6.22 10.27 -0.53
C ALA A 27 -6.20 9.80 -1.97
N ASN A 28 -5.03 9.67 -2.48
CA ASN A 28 -4.60 8.92 -3.65
C ASN A 28 -4.44 9.77 -4.91
N GLY A 29 -3.73 9.21 -5.88
CA GLY A 29 -3.60 9.71 -7.24
C GLY A 29 -3.92 8.61 -8.23
N SER A 30 -4.08 8.96 -9.47
CA SER A 30 -4.28 7.99 -10.54
C SER A 30 -3.85 8.54 -11.90
N VAL A 31 -3.48 7.65 -12.78
CA VAL A 31 -3.26 7.97 -14.19
C VAL A 31 -4.55 7.75 -14.95
N ALA A 32 -4.95 8.73 -15.74
CA ALA A 32 -6.05 8.54 -16.66
C ALA A 32 -5.66 7.55 -17.76
N TRP A 33 -6.59 6.70 -18.11
CA TRP A 33 -6.39 5.47 -18.86
C TRP A 33 -5.66 5.65 -20.18
N ALA A 34 -5.74 6.50 -20.97
CA ALA A 34 -5.01 6.61 -22.24
C ALA A 34 -3.73 7.39 -22.14
N PRO A 35 -2.91 7.24 -21.16
CA PRO A 35 -1.93 8.11 -20.51
C PRO A 35 -1.93 9.57 -20.99
N LYS A 36 -3.11 10.19 -20.96
CA LYS A 36 -3.31 11.55 -21.45
C LYS A 36 -3.28 12.59 -20.35
N ARG A 37 -3.50 12.18 -19.11
CA ARG A 37 -3.47 13.06 -17.94
C ARG A 37 -3.19 12.27 -16.67
N MET A 38 -2.77 12.97 -15.65
CA MET A 38 -2.61 12.48 -14.29
C MET A 38 -3.61 13.23 -13.39
N ASP A 39 -4.33 12.48 -12.55
CA ASP A 39 -5.24 13.04 -11.56
C ASP A 39 -4.60 12.87 -10.17
N LEU A 40 -4.31 13.97 -9.48
CA LEU A 40 -3.71 13.97 -8.15
C LEU A 40 -4.66 14.58 -7.13
N PHE A 41 -4.78 13.94 -5.98
CA PHE A 41 -5.50 14.47 -4.84
C PHE A 41 -4.54 15.22 -3.93
N THR A 42 -4.91 16.44 -3.53
CA THR A 42 -4.01 17.33 -2.78
C THR A 42 -3.98 17.06 -1.29
N ILE A 43 -4.93 16.27 -0.78
CA ILE A 43 -5.01 15.90 0.63
C ILE A 43 -4.29 14.56 0.81
N PRO A 44 -3.20 14.51 1.60
CA PRO A 44 -2.47 13.28 1.85
C PRO A 44 -3.29 12.29 2.68
N SER A 45 -2.91 11.01 2.63
CA SER A 45 -3.46 10.02 3.56
C SER A 45 -3.13 10.41 5.00
N ALA A 46 -4.14 10.39 5.86
CA ALA A 46 -3.97 10.74 7.26
C ALA A 46 -3.46 9.57 8.13
N TYR A 47 -3.56 8.36 7.62
CA TYR A 47 -3.27 7.14 8.39
C TYR A 47 -2.01 6.41 7.94
N ASP A 48 -1.60 6.64 6.70
CA ASP A 48 -0.41 6.02 6.13
C ASP A 48 0.73 7.04 6.12
N PRO A 49 1.69 6.94 7.04
CA PRO A 49 2.85 7.82 7.05
C PRO A 49 3.74 7.48 5.85
N GLU A 50 3.58 8.21 4.77
CA GLU A 50 4.46 8.09 3.62
C GLU A 50 5.85 8.65 3.92
N PRO A 51 6.92 7.96 3.50
CA PRO A 51 8.29 8.40 3.77
C PRO A 51 8.71 9.63 2.97
N LEU A 52 7.89 10.05 2.03
CA LEU A 52 8.09 11.19 1.14
C LEU A 52 6.92 12.15 1.22
N PRO A 53 7.12 13.45 0.90
CA PRO A 53 6.00 14.34 0.66
C PRO A 53 5.02 13.72 -0.36
N TRP A 54 3.76 13.71 -0.01
CA TRP A 54 2.70 13.06 -0.78
C TRP A 54 2.72 13.38 -2.28
N SER A 55 2.84 14.65 -2.62
CA SER A 55 2.89 15.10 -4.02
C SER A 55 4.13 14.59 -4.76
N THR A 56 5.27 14.48 -4.10
CA THR A 56 6.50 13.95 -4.68
C THR A 56 6.36 12.47 -4.96
N MET A 57 5.89 11.71 -3.97
CA MET A 57 5.68 10.27 -4.10
C MET A 57 4.71 9.96 -5.25
N LEU A 58 3.53 10.59 -5.26
CA LEU A 58 2.55 10.41 -6.33
C LEU A 58 3.08 10.82 -7.70
N SER A 59 3.80 11.94 -7.79
CA SER A 59 4.32 12.40 -9.08
C SER A 59 5.31 11.40 -9.70
N VAL A 60 6.19 10.82 -8.89
CA VAL A 60 7.14 9.82 -9.37
C VAL A 60 6.44 8.52 -9.73
N HIS A 61 5.56 8.03 -8.84
CA HIS A 61 4.82 6.79 -9.01
C HIS A 61 3.93 6.82 -10.26
N GLU A 62 3.07 7.81 -10.38
CA GLU A 62 2.13 7.94 -11.50
C GLU A 62 2.85 8.23 -12.82
N SER A 63 3.97 8.97 -12.80
CA SER A 63 4.80 9.16 -13.99
C SER A 63 5.34 7.83 -14.52
N ARG A 64 5.62 6.88 -13.64
CA ARG A 64 6.04 5.55 -14.05
C ARG A 64 4.93 4.81 -14.78
N HIS A 65 3.70 4.87 -14.28
CA HIS A 65 2.54 4.26 -14.97
C HIS A 65 2.30 4.87 -16.34
N ILE A 66 2.44 6.18 -16.49
CA ILE A 66 2.34 6.83 -17.80
C ILE A 66 3.36 6.21 -18.76
N THR A 67 4.61 6.07 -18.33
CA THR A 67 5.67 5.47 -19.14
C THR A 67 5.35 4.02 -19.52
N GLN A 68 4.92 3.22 -18.55
CA GLN A 68 4.53 1.82 -18.80
C GLN A 68 3.42 1.72 -19.82
N MET A 69 2.37 2.54 -19.68
CA MET A 69 1.24 2.54 -20.62
C MET A 69 1.63 3.03 -22.03
N GLN A 70 2.45 4.09 -22.12
CA GLN A 70 2.95 4.59 -23.41
C GLN A 70 3.80 3.54 -24.11
N PHE A 71 4.63 2.85 -23.36
CA PHE A 71 5.49 1.81 -23.89
C PHE A 71 4.70 0.58 -24.35
N GLY A 72 3.62 0.22 -23.64
CA GLY A 72 2.69 -0.83 -24.04
C GLY A 72 1.87 -0.48 -25.29
N MET A 73 1.77 0.80 -25.65
CA MET A 73 0.99 1.30 -26.78
C MET A 73 1.81 1.37 -28.08
N THR A 74 2.29 0.23 -28.51
CA THR A 74 3.04 0.10 -29.76
C THR A 74 2.20 0.36 -31.02
N LYS A 75 2.86 0.46 -32.17
CA LYS A 75 2.17 0.67 -33.46
C LYS A 75 1.05 -0.36 -33.71
N ALA A 76 1.25 -1.61 -33.33
CA ALA A 76 0.25 -2.67 -33.47
C ALA A 76 -1.00 -2.48 -32.60
N GLN A 77 -0.86 -1.79 -31.47
CA GLN A 77 -1.97 -1.52 -30.52
C GLN A 77 -2.80 -0.28 -30.90
N LYS A 78 -2.24 0.63 -31.71
CA LYS A 78 -2.90 1.90 -32.07
C LYS A 78 -4.30 1.72 -32.70
N PRO A 79 -4.52 0.81 -33.67
CA PRO A 79 -5.85 0.60 -34.26
C PRO A 79 -6.87 0.16 -33.20
N PHE A 80 -6.49 -0.71 -32.29
CA PHE A 80 -7.35 -1.16 -31.20
C PHE A 80 -7.65 -0.04 -30.19
N THR A 81 -6.65 0.78 -29.86
CA THR A 81 -6.86 1.96 -29.03
C THR A 81 -7.82 2.96 -29.69
N TRP A 82 -7.72 3.11 -31.01
CA TRP A 82 -8.65 3.97 -31.77
C TRP A 82 -10.08 3.40 -31.73
N ALA A 83 -10.24 2.09 -31.87
CA ALA A 83 -11.55 1.43 -31.88
C ALA A 83 -12.19 1.31 -30.49
N PHE A 84 -11.42 0.96 -29.46
CA PHE A 84 -11.90 0.62 -28.12
C PHE A 84 -11.52 1.67 -27.05
N GLY A 85 -10.78 2.72 -27.45
CA GLY A 85 -10.37 3.80 -26.56
C GLY A 85 -9.50 3.32 -25.40
N GLN A 86 -9.70 3.95 -24.27
CA GLN A 86 -8.93 3.71 -23.04
C GLN A 86 -9.09 2.28 -22.48
N MET A 87 -10.22 1.63 -22.73
CA MET A 87 -10.47 0.27 -22.27
C MET A 87 -9.45 -0.72 -22.83
N TRP A 88 -8.97 -0.48 -24.06
CA TRP A 88 -7.93 -1.32 -24.65
C TRP A 88 -6.61 -1.20 -23.91
N ASN A 89 -6.24 0.00 -23.46
CA ASN A 89 -5.02 0.22 -22.70
C ASN A 89 -5.05 -0.47 -21.34
N ILE A 90 -6.21 -0.45 -20.67
CA ILE A 90 -6.42 -1.21 -19.44
C ILE A 90 -6.20 -2.70 -19.70
N LEU A 91 -6.83 -3.25 -20.73
CA LEU A 91 -6.72 -4.66 -21.05
C LEU A 91 -5.26 -5.06 -21.31
N VAL A 92 -4.53 -4.29 -22.11
CA VAL A 92 -3.10 -4.50 -22.39
C VAL A 92 -2.29 -4.53 -21.10
N SER A 93 -2.53 -3.56 -20.22
CA SER A 93 -1.79 -3.41 -18.96
C SER A 93 -2.12 -4.51 -17.94
N LEU A 94 -3.35 -4.98 -17.90
CA LEU A 94 -3.76 -6.07 -17.00
C LEU A 94 -3.32 -7.45 -17.51
N VAL A 95 -3.35 -7.66 -18.82
CA VAL A 95 -3.08 -8.98 -19.41
C VAL A 95 -1.59 -9.27 -19.48
N TYR A 96 -0.77 -8.33 -19.99
CA TYR A 96 0.64 -8.63 -20.23
C TYR A 96 1.49 -8.54 -18.95
N PRO A 97 1.72 -7.35 -18.34
CA PRO A 97 2.52 -7.31 -17.13
C PRO A 97 1.76 -7.78 -15.89
N GLY A 98 0.44 -7.54 -15.86
CA GLY A 98 -0.37 -7.68 -14.67
C GLY A 98 -0.11 -6.58 -13.64
N ILE A 99 -1.13 -6.33 -12.79
CA ILE A 99 -1.12 -5.21 -11.85
C ILE A 99 0.07 -5.28 -10.88
N SER A 100 0.40 -6.45 -10.36
CA SER A 100 1.51 -6.59 -9.41
C SER A 100 2.84 -6.16 -10.01
N ASN A 101 3.15 -6.53 -11.25
CA ASN A 101 4.41 -6.14 -11.89
C ASN A 101 4.44 -4.64 -12.23
N MET A 102 3.30 -4.08 -12.65
CA MET A 102 3.19 -2.65 -12.90
C MET A 102 3.44 -1.83 -11.64
N GLU A 103 2.73 -2.13 -10.58
CA GLU A 103 2.82 -1.41 -9.32
C GLU A 103 4.18 -1.63 -8.63
N GLY A 104 4.68 -2.86 -8.66
CA GLY A 104 6.01 -3.16 -8.13
C GLY A 104 7.12 -2.39 -8.82
N ASP A 105 7.06 -2.24 -10.13
CA ASP A 105 8.01 -1.44 -10.91
C ASP A 105 7.86 0.07 -10.61
N ALA A 106 6.66 0.55 -10.35
CA ALA A 106 6.45 1.93 -9.92
C ALA A 106 7.03 2.17 -8.51
N VAL A 107 6.84 1.24 -7.57
CA VAL A 107 7.46 1.30 -6.22
C VAL A 107 8.99 1.22 -6.29
N ILE A 108 9.56 0.40 -7.18
CA ILE A 108 11.01 0.39 -7.41
C ILE A 108 11.48 1.77 -7.89
N THR A 109 10.75 2.38 -8.82
CA THR A 109 11.11 3.68 -9.37
C THR A 109 11.09 4.77 -8.29
N GLU A 110 10.04 4.85 -7.48
CA GLU A 110 9.98 5.81 -6.39
C GLU A 110 11.09 5.58 -5.36
N THR A 111 11.41 4.31 -5.08
CA THR A 111 12.44 3.93 -4.10
C THR A 111 13.86 4.21 -4.61
N ALA A 112 14.11 3.99 -5.90
CA ALA A 112 15.42 4.21 -6.50
C ALA A 112 15.74 5.70 -6.74
N TRP A 113 14.71 6.50 -7.05
CA TRP A 113 14.88 7.90 -7.46
C TRP A 113 14.66 8.93 -6.36
N THR A 114 14.25 8.46 -5.19
CA THR A 114 14.05 9.32 -4.03
C THR A 114 14.86 8.82 -2.85
N PRO A 115 15.18 9.66 -1.87
CA PRO A 115 15.93 9.23 -0.70
C PRO A 115 15.17 8.26 0.20
N SER A 116 13.85 8.15 0.06
CA SER A 116 13.01 7.38 1.00
C SER A 116 11.69 6.88 0.36
N GLY A 117 11.74 6.11 -0.71
CA GLY A 117 10.54 5.46 -1.25
C GLY A 117 10.00 4.32 -0.37
N ARG A 118 8.75 3.88 -0.60
CA ARG A 118 8.05 2.84 0.19
C ARG A 118 8.84 1.55 0.35
N GLY A 119 9.58 1.14 -0.67
CA GLY A 119 10.43 -0.05 -0.59
C GLY A 119 11.54 -0.01 0.47
N ARG A 120 11.82 1.17 1.06
CA ARG A 120 12.79 1.33 2.17
C ARG A 120 12.13 1.29 3.55
N THR A 121 10.80 1.27 3.63
CA THR A 121 10.11 1.18 4.91
C THR A 121 10.12 -0.25 5.42
N ALA A 122 10.30 -0.40 6.73
CA ALA A 122 10.35 -1.72 7.36
C ALA A 122 9.06 -2.52 7.15
N ASP A 123 7.91 -1.84 7.13
CA ASP A 123 6.60 -2.48 7.04
C ASP A 123 6.32 -3.08 5.66
N PHE A 124 6.94 -2.55 4.60
CA PHE A 124 6.55 -2.86 3.22
C PHE A 124 6.76 -4.33 2.83
N LEU A 125 7.83 -4.96 3.32
CA LEU A 125 8.13 -6.37 3.09
C LEU A 125 8.07 -7.23 4.37
N ASN A 126 7.73 -6.65 5.51
CA ASN A 126 7.74 -7.33 6.81
C ASN A 126 6.86 -8.60 6.82
N TYR A 127 5.72 -8.58 6.12
CA TYR A 127 4.86 -9.76 6.04
C TYR A 127 5.57 -10.95 5.39
N TYR A 128 6.34 -10.72 4.32
CA TYR A 128 7.12 -11.78 3.66
C TYR A 128 8.24 -12.28 4.56
N TRP A 129 8.92 -11.36 5.26
CA TRP A 129 9.94 -11.73 6.25
C TRP A 129 9.36 -12.69 7.29
N VAL A 130 8.26 -12.32 7.93
CA VAL A 130 7.62 -13.15 8.96
C VAL A 130 7.12 -14.48 8.38
N ALA A 131 6.55 -14.48 7.19
CA ALA A 131 6.07 -15.68 6.53
C ALA A 131 7.23 -16.65 6.25
N PHE A 132 8.33 -16.16 5.68
CA PHE A 132 9.50 -16.99 5.37
C PHE A 132 10.18 -17.52 6.63
N ASP A 133 10.27 -16.72 7.69
CA ASP A 133 10.81 -17.13 8.99
C ASP A 133 9.96 -18.24 9.65
N ASN A 134 8.69 -18.31 9.35
CA ASN A 134 7.78 -19.39 9.73
C ASN A 134 7.73 -20.55 8.70
N GLY A 135 8.60 -20.56 7.70
CA GLY A 135 8.65 -21.60 6.67
C GLY A 135 7.53 -21.54 5.64
N ASP A 136 6.76 -20.43 5.60
CA ASP A 136 5.66 -20.26 4.65
C ASP A 136 6.18 -19.68 3.32
N PHE A 137 6.76 -20.53 2.50
CA PHE A 137 7.18 -20.22 1.13
C PHE A 137 6.11 -20.68 0.15
N ARG A 138 5.54 -19.74 -0.57
CA ARG A 138 4.46 -19.98 -1.54
C ARG A 138 4.89 -19.63 -2.95
N SER A 139 4.30 -20.31 -3.94
CA SER A 139 4.41 -19.90 -5.34
C SER A 139 3.85 -18.49 -5.55
N TRP A 140 4.31 -17.81 -6.59
CA TRP A 140 3.87 -16.45 -6.90
C TRP A 140 2.34 -16.33 -7.03
N ASP A 141 1.69 -17.32 -7.68
CA ASP A 141 0.24 -17.33 -7.81
C ASP A 141 -0.48 -17.45 -6.46
N LYS A 142 0.08 -18.22 -5.52
CA LYS A 142 -0.47 -18.31 -4.16
C LYS A 142 -0.31 -17.04 -3.35
N TRP A 143 0.72 -16.25 -3.60
CA TRP A 143 0.89 -14.92 -3.02
C TRP A 143 -0.06 -13.90 -3.67
N ARG A 144 -0.33 -14.04 -4.96
CA ARG A 144 -1.23 -13.16 -5.69
C ARG A 144 -2.69 -13.30 -5.28
N PHE A 145 -3.13 -14.51 -4.96
CA PHE A 145 -4.52 -14.82 -4.64
C PHE A 145 -4.67 -15.19 -3.17
N VAL A 146 -5.28 -14.28 -2.41
CA VAL A 146 -5.59 -14.50 -0.99
C VAL A 146 -6.69 -15.54 -0.79
N SER A 147 -6.68 -16.18 0.39
CA SER A 147 -7.78 -17.03 0.87
C SER A 147 -8.19 -16.62 2.29
N GLN A 148 -9.31 -17.13 2.78
CA GLN A 148 -9.74 -16.84 4.15
C GLN A 148 -8.74 -17.30 5.23
N VAL A 149 -7.95 -18.32 4.95
CA VAL A 149 -6.95 -18.87 5.87
C VAL A 149 -5.58 -18.24 5.64
N ASN A 150 -5.20 -18.11 4.36
CA ASN A 150 -3.88 -17.65 3.96
C ASN A 150 -3.98 -16.21 3.44
N ASN A 151 -3.59 -15.27 4.26
CA ASN A 151 -3.47 -13.88 3.83
C ASN A 151 -2.24 -13.74 2.92
N ALA A 152 -2.25 -12.70 2.10
CA ALA A 152 -1.09 -12.21 1.38
C ALA A 152 -1.10 -10.68 1.45
N PRO A 153 0.07 -10.05 1.41
CA PRO A 153 0.16 -8.61 1.24
C PRO A 153 -0.51 -8.17 -0.06
N ASP A 154 -0.60 -6.87 -0.26
CA ASP A 154 -1.12 -6.30 -1.49
C ASP A 154 -0.22 -6.58 -2.71
N TYR A 155 -0.72 -6.26 -3.87
CA TYR A 155 -0.02 -6.45 -5.13
C TYR A 155 1.19 -5.50 -5.30
N TYR A 156 1.29 -4.40 -4.54
CA TYR A 156 2.43 -3.49 -4.55
C TYR A 156 3.68 -4.16 -3.97
N SER A 157 3.55 -4.73 -2.80
CA SER A 157 4.65 -5.43 -2.11
C SER A 157 5.06 -6.72 -2.80
N LEU A 158 4.09 -7.49 -3.36
CA LEU A 158 4.39 -8.66 -4.18
C LEU A 158 5.17 -8.28 -5.44
N GLY A 159 4.73 -7.23 -6.12
CA GLY A 159 5.39 -6.74 -7.32
C GLY A 159 6.79 -6.20 -7.04
N TYR A 160 6.94 -5.44 -5.96
CA TYR A 160 8.24 -4.91 -5.54
C TYR A 160 9.23 -6.03 -5.20
N LEU A 161 8.80 -7.04 -4.43
CA LEU A 161 9.61 -8.22 -4.13
C LEU A 161 10.03 -8.96 -5.41
N THR A 162 9.09 -9.16 -6.34
CA THR A 162 9.34 -9.87 -7.60
C THR A 162 10.29 -9.10 -8.51
N MET A 163 9.95 -7.86 -8.80
CA MET A 163 10.67 -7.03 -9.76
C MET A 163 12.03 -6.57 -9.23
N GLY A 164 12.08 -6.20 -7.95
CA GLY A 164 13.32 -5.84 -7.27
C GLY A 164 14.25 -7.05 -7.12
N GLY A 165 13.67 -8.19 -6.77
CA GLY A 165 14.40 -9.43 -6.67
C GLY A 165 14.99 -9.92 -8.00
N PHE A 166 14.26 -9.78 -9.11
CA PHE A 166 14.79 -10.11 -10.45
C PHE A 166 15.95 -9.20 -10.82
N ARG A 167 15.85 -7.90 -10.55
CA ARG A 167 16.96 -6.96 -10.78
C ARG A 167 18.17 -7.27 -9.94
N TYR A 168 17.96 -7.61 -8.67
CA TYR A 168 19.04 -7.91 -7.74
C TYR A 168 19.74 -9.25 -8.06
N LEU A 169 18.95 -10.32 -8.25
CA LEU A 169 19.48 -11.68 -8.37
C LEU A 169 19.98 -12.03 -9.78
N TYR A 170 19.31 -11.48 -10.80
CA TYR A 170 19.58 -11.83 -12.19
C TYR A 170 20.11 -10.66 -13.03
N ASP A 171 20.33 -9.50 -12.41
CA ASP A 171 20.83 -8.29 -13.08
C ASP A 171 20.03 -7.97 -14.37
N CYS A 172 18.70 -7.98 -14.27
CA CYS A 172 17.82 -7.73 -15.41
C CYS A 172 16.95 -6.47 -15.23
N PRO A 173 17.53 -5.27 -15.27
CA PRO A 173 16.78 -4.02 -15.15
C PRO A 173 15.78 -3.81 -16.28
N GLU A 174 16.03 -4.41 -17.45
CA GLU A 174 15.22 -4.30 -18.66
C GLU A 174 13.99 -5.23 -18.68
N PHE A 175 13.70 -5.96 -17.62
CA PHE A 175 12.63 -6.96 -17.57
C PHE A 175 11.28 -6.41 -18.07
N MET A 176 10.88 -5.21 -17.60
CA MET A 176 9.62 -4.59 -18.00
C MET A 176 9.62 -4.22 -19.49
N SER A 177 10.68 -3.59 -19.99
CA SER A 177 10.79 -3.17 -21.38
C SER A 177 10.82 -4.37 -22.33
N GLU A 178 11.58 -5.39 -22.01
CA GLU A 178 11.64 -6.63 -22.81
C GLU A 178 10.29 -7.37 -22.84
N GLY A 179 9.58 -7.39 -21.70
CA GLY A 179 8.23 -7.97 -21.63
C GLY A 179 7.25 -7.24 -22.53
N TYR A 180 7.24 -5.92 -22.51
CA TYR A 180 6.41 -5.12 -23.40
C TYR A 180 6.81 -5.24 -24.85
N HIS A 181 8.10 -5.25 -25.20
CA HIS A 181 8.56 -5.49 -26.57
C HIS A 181 8.11 -6.83 -27.10
N LEU A 182 8.18 -7.87 -26.27
CA LEU A 182 7.73 -9.19 -26.67
C LEU A 182 6.20 -9.23 -26.88
N ALA A 183 5.43 -8.64 -25.97
CA ALA A 183 3.99 -8.50 -26.10
C ALA A 183 3.59 -7.74 -27.37
N ALA A 184 4.34 -6.69 -27.70
CA ALA A 184 4.11 -5.91 -28.90
C ALA A 184 4.38 -6.67 -30.20
N ARG A 185 5.46 -7.46 -30.23
CA ARG A 185 5.82 -8.26 -31.40
C ARG A 185 4.95 -9.51 -31.56
N ARG A 186 4.44 -10.05 -30.45
CA ARG A 186 3.66 -11.28 -30.40
C ARG A 186 2.42 -11.09 -29.53
N PRO A 187 1.42 -10.30 -29.97
CA PRO A 187 0.25 -9.97 -29.16
C PRO A 187 -0.62 -11.17 -28.77
N TYR A 188 -0.48 -12.30 -29.48
CA TYR A 188 -1.12 -13.57 -29.11
C TYR A 188 -0.43 -14.27 -27.92
N ASN A 189 0.77 -13.86 -27.54
CA ASN A 189 1.49 -14.41 -26.39
C ASN A 189 1.06 -13.69 -25.11
N LEU A 190 -0.06 -14.11 -24.52
CA LEU A 190 -0.57 -13.57 -23.24
C LEU A 190 0.40 -13.80 -22.08
N GLY A 191 1.34 -14.75 -22.21
CA GLY A 191 2.40 -15.02 -21.25
C GLY A 191 3.74 -14.34 -21.60
N ALA A 192 3.72 -13.16 -22.25
CA ALA A 192 4.93 -12.49 -22.69
C ALA A 192 5.95 -12.25 -21.54
N PHE A 193 5.48 -11.88 -20.36
CA PHE A 193 6.33 -11.67 -19.19
C PHE A 193 6.90 -12.97 -18.61
N TYR A 194 6.16 -14.07 -18.66
CA TYR A 194 6.70 -15.40 -18.32
C TYR A 194 7.78 -15.85 -19.31
N THR A 195 7.56 -15.58 -20.60
CA THR A 195 8.54 -15.88 -21.65
C THR A 195 9.79 -15.02 -21.49
N THR A 196 9.62 -13.74 -21.17
CA THR A 196 10.71 -12.81 -20.89
C THR A 196 11.53 -13.25 -19.68
N THR A 197 10.88 -13.68 -18.59
CA THR A 197 11.59 -14.24 -17.45
C THR A 197 12.50 -15.40 -17.87
N ARG A 198 11.96 -16.33 -18.66
CA ARG A 198 12.76 -17.48 -19.12
C ARG A 198 13.95 -17.04 -20.02
N LYS A 199 13.75 -16.01 -20.85
CA LYS A 199 14.82 -15.46 -21.68
C LYS A 199 15.93 -14.83 -20.85
N LEU A 200 15.58 -14.01 -19.85
CA LEU A 200 16.53 -13.24 -19.06
C LEU A 200 17.20 -14.05 -17.94
N THR A 201 16.45 -14.97 -17.33
CA THR A 201 16.94 -15.72 -16.15
C THR A 201 17.31 -17.17 -16.44
N GLY A 202 16.97 -17.69 -17.63
CA GLY A 202 17.08 -19.12 -17.96
C GLY A 202 16.05 -20.02 -17.27
N LYS A 203 15.14 -19.46 -16.46
CA LYS A 203 14.23 -20.21 -15.59
C LYS A 203 12.76 -19.87 -15.86
N LYS A 204 11.87 -20.79 -15.46
CA LYS A 204 10.43 -20.52 -15.41
C LYS A 204 10.16 -19.47 -14.33
N PHE A 205 9.17 -18.61 -14.56
CA PHE A 205 8.83 -17.48 -13.67
C PHE A 205 8.74 -17.88 -12.19
N ASN A 206 7.94 -18.89 -11.87
CA ASN A 206 7.78 -19.32 -10.49
C ASN A 206 9.06 -19.85 -9.86
N LYS A 207 9.93 -20.51 -10.64
CA LYS A 207 11.23 -20.96 -10.15
C LYS A 207 12.15 -19.79 -9.86
N ALA A 208 12.20 -18.81 -10.76
CA ALA A 208 12.96 -17.59 -10.54
C ALA A 208 12.45 -16.80 -9.32
N PHE A 209 11.13 -16.70 -9.16
CA PHE A 209 10.52 -16.06 -8.00
C PHE A 209 10.87 -16.77 -6.68
N MET A 210 10.81 -18.11 -6.63
CA MET A 210 11.17 -18.85 -5.43
C MET A 210 12.64 -18.64 -5.05
N GLU A 211 13.54 -18.58 -6.01
CA GLU A 211 14.95 -18.25 -5.75
C GLU A 211 15.14 -16.82 -5.21
N VAL A 212 14.33 -15.87 -5.68
CA VAL A 212 14.29 -14.53 -5.08
C VAL A 212 13.86 -14.62 -3.62
N CYS A 213 12.79 -15.36 -3.32
CA CYS A 213 12.31 -15.52 -1.94
C CYS A 213 13.40 -16.11 -1.03
N ASP A 214 14.06 -17.18 -1.47
CA ASP A 214 15.14 -17.83 -0.72
C ASP A 214 16.33 -16.90 -0.50
N THR A 215 16.71 -16.14 -1.54
CA THR A 215 17.80 -15.17 -1.46
C THR A 215 17.47 -14.03 -0.49
N MET A 216 16.29 -13.45 -0.62
CA MET A 216 15.87 -12.36 0.25
C MET A 216 15.74 -12.81 1.70
N TYR A 217 15.19 -13.99 1.95
CA TYR A 217 15.14 -14.56 3.30
C TYR A 217 16.54 -14.73 3.89
N THR A 218 17.48 -15.23 3.12
CA THR A 218 18.87 -15.40 3.56
C THR A 218 19.51 -14.05 3.95
N LEU A 219 19.32 -13.01 3.13
CA LEU A 219 19.82 -11.67 3.41
C LEU A 219 19.18 -11.06 4.66
N TRP A 220 17.86 -11.15 4.76
CA TRP A 220 17.12 -10.62 5.91
C TRP A 220 17.47 -11.32 7.21
N LYS A 221 17.69 -12.65 7.14
CA LYS A 221 18.13 -13.43 8.30
C LYS A 221 19.52 -13.02 8.76
N ALA A 222 20.44 -12.82 7.84
CA ALA A 222 21.78 -12.33 8.17
C ALA A 222 21.75 -10.94 8.81
N ASP A 223 20.92 -10.02 8.27
CA ASP A 223 20.73 -8.70 8.82
C ASP A 223 20.07 -8.75 10.21
N ALA A 224 19.07 -9.62 10.41
CA ALA A 224 18.45 -9.82 11.71
C ALA A 224 19.46 -10.35 12.75
N GLU A 225 20.29 -11.33 12.39
CA GLU A 225 21.33 -11.84 13.28
C GLU A 225 22.36 -10.75 13.67
N ALA A 226 22.73 -9.89 12.72
CA ALA A 226 23.67 -8.78 12.98
C ALA A 226 23.13 -7.70 13.93
N ARG A 227 21.78 -7.61 14.08
CA ARG A 227 21.12 -6.65 14.98
C ARG A 227 20.89 -7.17 16.40
N LYS A 228 21.29 -8.38 16.73
CA LYS A 228 21.14 -8.93 18.09
C LYS A 228 22.00 -8.18 19.11
N PRO A 229 21.59 -8.12 20.41
CA PRO A 229 20.47 -8.82 21.03
C PRO A 229 19.11 -8.12 20.84
N TYR A 230 18.03 -8.90 20.72
CA TYR A 230 16.67 -8.40 20.73
C TYR A 230 16.09 -8.35 22.15
N ILE A 231 15.19 -7.41 22.39
CA ILE A 231 14.40 -7.39 23.62
C ILE A 231 13.46 -8.60 23.60
N PRO A 232 13.46 -9.45 24.62
CA PRO A 232 12.53 -10.58 24.71
C PRO A 232 11.07 -10.08 24.64
N SER A 233 10.23 -10.77 23.89
CA SER A 233 8.80 -10.45 23.78
C SER A 233 7.99 -11.74 23.83
N GLU A 234 6.78 -11.63 24.40
CA GLU A 234 5.84 -12.74 24.45
C GLU A 234 4.54 -12.35 23.73
N PRO A 235 3.87 -13.30 23.05
CA PRO A 235 2.61 -13.04 22.38
C PRO A 235 1.51 -12.79 23.42
N VAL A 236 0.79 -11.68 23.27
CA VAL A 236 -0.33 -11.30 24.16
C VAL A 236 -1.65 -11.92 23.69
N THR A 237 -1.76 -12.24 22.41
CA THR A 237 -2.97 -12.78 21.80
C THR A 237 -2.83 -14.26 21.47
N SER A 238 -3.91 -15.00 21.50
CA SER A 238 -3.95 -16.39 21.08
C SER A 238 -3.94 -16.52 19.56
N LYS A 239 -3.42 -17.66 19.06
CA LYS A 239 -3.42 -17.97 17.63
C LYS A 239 -4.84 -18.08 17.09
N SER A 240 -5.12 -17.36 16.02
CA SER A 240 -6.40 -17.39 15.30
C SER A 240 -6.39 -18.41 14.16
N ARG A 241 -7.56 -18.97 13.83
CA ARG A 241 -7.74 -19.85 12.66
C ARG A 241 -7.63 -19.08 11.34
N PHE A 242 -8.15 -17.86 11.30
CA PHE A 242 -8.13 -16.98 10.14
C PHE A 242 -7.12 -15.86 10.36
N TYR A 243 -6.62 -15.30 9.29
CA TYR A 243 -5.76 -14.12 9.39
C TYR A 243 -6.42 -13.04 10.22
N THR A 244 -5.71 -12.58 11.22
CA THR A 244 -6.15 -11.55 12.16
C THR A 244 -4.97 -10.62 12.44
N ASP A 245 -5.23 -9.33 12.31
CA ASP A 245 -4.28 -8.27 12.57
C ASP A 245 -4.75 -7.42 13.76
N TYR A 246 -3.80 -6.98 14.59
CA TYR A 246 -3.99 -6.07 15.70
C TYR A 246 -3.10 -4.86 15.51
N SER A 247 -3.71 -3.73 15.23
CA SER A 247 -3.01 -2.47 14.93
C SER A 247 -3.38 -1.35 15.88
N ASN A 248 -2.59 -0.26 15.84
CA ASN A 248 -2.80 0.92 16.67
C ASN A 248 -2.90 0.60 18.18
N ASN A 249 -1.99 -0.24 18.66
CA ASN A 249 -1.99 -0.73 20.02
C ASN A 249 -1.75 0.43 21.03
N LEU A 250 -2.58 0.47 22.08
CA LEU A 250 -2.54 1.47 23.15
C LEU A 250 -2.56 0.79 24.51
N ILE A 251 -1.53 0.99 25.31
CA ILE A 251 -1.47 0.53 26.69
C ILE A 251 -2.22 1.51 27.59
N ALA A 252 -3.20 1.04 28.34
CA ALA A 252 -4.02 1.83 29.26
C ALA A 252 -4.16 1.13 30.63
N GLY A 253 -3.20 1.38 31.53
CA GLY A 253 -3.05 0.61 32.77
C GLY A 253 -2.56 -0.80 32.47
N ASN A 254 -3.28 -1.81 32.93
CA ASN A 254 -2.97 -3.22 32.69
C ASN A 254 -3.64 -3.80 31.45
N ASP A 255 -4.39 -2.98 30.71
CA ASP A 255 -5.12 -3.39 29.52
C ASP A 255 -4.42 -2.87 28.25
N ILE A 256 -4.57 -3.62 27.16
CA ILE A 256 -4.16 -3.19 25.83
C ILE A 256 -5.43 -2.98 24.99
N TYR A 257 -5.59 -1.80 24.44
CA TYR A 257 -6.60 -1.52 23.42
C TYR A 257 -5.99 -1.62 22.04
N SER A 258 -6.67 -2.26 21.11
CA SER A 258 -6.19 -2.50 19.77
C SER A 258 -7.32 -2.47 18.75
N ILE A 259 -7.01 -2.09 17.53
CA ILE A 259 -7.90 -2.24 16.38
C ILE A 259 -7.67 -3.63 15.82
N LYS A 260 -8.62 -4.52 16.01
CA LYS A 260 -8.63 -5.86 15.45
C LYS A 260 -9.35 -5.86 14.11
N LYS A 261 -8.72 -6.41 13.09
CA LYS A 261 -9.32 -6.66 11.78
C LYS A 261 -8.81 -7.98 11.22
N GLY A 262 -9.53 -8.56 10.26
CA GLY A 262 -9.09 -9.81 9.63
C GLY A 262 -10.11 -10.31 8.63
N HIS A 263 -9.91 -11.56 8.19
CA HIS A 263 -10.80 -12.17 7.21
C HIS A 263 -12.15 -12.61 7.79
N SER A 264 -12.24 -12.73 9.10
CA SER A 264 -13.49 -13.11 9.81
C SER A 264 -14.17 -11.95 10.51
N ASP A 265 -13.48 -10.83 10.71
CA ASP A 265 -13.97 -9.71 11.50
C ASP A 265 -13.83 -8.39 10.73
N ALA A 266 -14.90 -7.59 10.73
CA ALA A 266 -14.81 -6.18 10.39
C ALA A 266 -13.99 -5.44 11.44
N PRO A 267 -13.36 -4.29 11.12
CA PRO A 267 -12.57 -3.52 12.08
C PRO A 267 -13.35 -3.24 13.37
N ILE A 268 -12.78 -3.62 14.50
CA ILE A 268 -13.38 -3.47 15.82
C ILE A 268 -12.33 -3.07 16.87
N LEU A 269 -12.70 -2.17 17.78
CA LEU A 269 -11.90 -1.88 18.96
C LEU A 269 -12.05 -3.01 19.95
N VAL A 270 -10.95 -3.60 20.35
CA VAL A 270 -10.90 -4.63 21.39
C VAL A 270 -10.05 -4.15 22.57
N ARG A 271 -10.36 -4.67 23.76
CA ARG A 271 -9.54 -4.56 24.97
C ARG A 271 -9.04 -5.95 25.32
N ILE A 272 -7.74 -6.07 25.47
CA ILE A 272 -7.07 -7.29 25.93
C ILE A 272 -6.68 -7.03 27.38
N ASP A 273 -7.22 -7.81 28.29
CA ASP A 273 -6.93 -7.68 29.72
C ASP A 273 -5.59 -8.34 30.11
N SER A 274 -5.18 -8.15 31.36
CA SER A 274 -3.93 -8.72 31.89
C SER A 274 -3.85 -10.25 31.87
N ALA A 275 -4.98 -10.94 31.71
CA ALA A 275 -5.03 -12.39 31.52
C ALA A 275 -4.97 -12.80 30.04
N GLY A 276 -4.80 -11.86 29.12
CA GLY A 276 -4.81 -12.08 27.67
C GLY A 276 -6.20 -12.34 27.07
N LYS A 277 -7.27 -12.12 27.84
CA LYS A 277 -8.64 -12.30 27.36
C LYS A 277 -9.10 -11.07 26.59
N GLU A 278 -9.64 -11.31 25.38
CA GLU A 278 -10.16 -10.29 24.50
C GLU A 278 -11.63 -9.95 24.81
N HIS A 279 -11.92 -8.66 24.86
CA HIS A 279 -13.25 -8.10 25.05
C HIS A 279 -13.56 -7.12 23.92
N ARG A 280 -14.69 -7.29 23.24
CA ARG A 280 -15.16 -6.35 22.22
C ARG A 280 -15.63 -5.06 22.88
N VAL A 281 -15.15 -3.92 22.39
CA VAL A 281 -15.46 -2.60 22.97
C VAL A 281 -16.38 -1.81 22.05
N SER A 282 -15.97 -1.56 20.79
CA SER A 282 -16.75 -0.73 19.87
C SER A 282 -16.45 -1.09 18.43
N ARG A 283 -17.38 -0.83 17.51
CA ARG A 283 -17.20 -1.01 16.07
C ARG A 283 -16.80 0.30 15.43
N PHE A 284 -16.02 0.23 14.38
CA PHE A 284 -15.68 1.35 13.51
C PHE A 284 -16.61 1.44 12.31
N ALA A 285 -16.73 2.65 11.72
CA ALA A 285 -17.56 2.84 10.54
C ALA A 285 -16.89 2.28 9.28
N TYR A 286 -15.68 2.77 8.96
CA TYR A 286 -14.94 2.34 7.78
C TYR A 286 -13.47 2.11 8.14
N ASP A 287 -12.81 3.12 8.63
CA ASP A 287 -11.43 3.08 9.05
C ASP A 287 -11.22 3.93 10.30
N ALA A 288 -10.22 3.61 11.08
CA ALA A 288 -9.89 4.31 12.31
C ALA A 288 -8.39 4.57 12.40
N GLY A 289 -8.07 5.80 12.77
CA GLY A 289 -6.71 6.24 12.98
C GLY A 289 -6.14 5.80 14.34
N ARG A 290 -5.00 6.35 14.66
CA ARG A 290 -4.26 6.04 15.87
C ARG A 290 -5.09 6.29 17.13
N LEU A 291 -5.07 5.32 18.06
CA LEU A 291 -5.70 5.44 19.38
C LEU A 291 -4.85 6.36 20.27
N GLN A 292 -5.52 7.26 21.01
CA GLN A 292 -4.89 8.14 21.99
C GLN A 292 -5.64 8.09 23.30
N ARG A 293 -4.92 7.93 24.41
CA ARG A 293 -5.50 7.99 25.74
C ARG A 293 -5.30 9.37 26.35
N GLU A 294 -6.38 9.97 26.81
CA GLU A 294 -6.31 11.15 27.65
C GLU A 294 -5.99 10.71 29.10
N PRO A 295 -4.91 11.26 29.69
CA PRO A 295 -4.40 10.74 30.97
C PRO A 295 -5.34 10.93 32.16
N GLU A 296 -6.07 12.06 32.24
CA GLU A 296 -6.89 12.43 33.39
C GLU A 296 -8.20 11.67 33.46
N SER A 297 -8.98 11.69 32.39
CA SER A 297 -10.28 10.99 32.32
C SER A 297 -10.15 9.50 31.96
N GLY A 298 -9.03 9.12 31.35
CA GLY A 298 -8.82 7.80 30.79
C GLY A 298 -9.64 7.52 29.54
N ARG A 299 -10.23 8.53 28.90
CA ARG A 299 -10.92 8.43 27.61
C ARG A 299 -9.95 8.01 26.54
N ILE A 300 -10.44 7.23 25.57
CA ILE A 300 -9.67 6.80 24.40
C ILE A 300 -10.29 7.46 23.18
N TYR A 301 -9.47 8.26 22.49
CA TYR A 301 -9.82 9.01 21.30
C TYR A 301 -9.22 8.40 20.04
N TRP A 302 -9.92 8.56 18.91
CA TRP A 302 -9.42 8.24 17.57
C TRP A 302 -10.14 9.08 16.53
N SER A 303 -9.56 9.19 15.35
CA SER A 303 -10.29 9.67 14.18
C SER A 303 -10.97 8.50 13.48
N GLU A 304 -12.20 8.69 13.04
CA GLU A 304 -13.00 7.68 12.35
C GLU A 304 -13.48 8.22 11.01
N THR A 305 -13.06 7.55 9.95
CA THR A 305 -13.44 7.91 8.58
C THR A 305 -14.74 7.23 8.18
N SER A 306 -15.55 7.93 7.43
CA SER A 306 -16.75 7.42 6.78
C SER A 306 -16.86 7.96 5.37
N THR A 307 -17.43 7.18 4.46
CA THR A 307 -17.73 7.63 3.10
C THR A 307 -18.96 8.51 3.08
N ASP A 308 -19.01 9.47 2.13
CA ASP A 308 -20.23 10.21 1.86
C ASP A 308 -21.26 9.31 1.18
N LYS A 309 -22.53 9.45 1.57
CA LYS A 309 -23.62 8.60 1.04
C LYS A 309 -23.92 8.83 -0.44
N ARG A 310 -23.60 10.00 -0.96
CA ARG A 310 -23.87 10.39 -2.35
C ARG A 310 -22.61 10.36 -3.20
N TRP A 311 -21.47 10.75 -2.61
CA TRP A 311 -20.21 10.92 -3.32
C TRP A 311 -19.18 9.96 -2.72
N ASN A 312 -19.10 8.77 -3.26
CA ASN A 312 -18.24 7.70 -2.73
C ASN A 312 -16.73 8.03 -2.68
N LEU A 313 -16.28 8.99 -3.48
CA LEU A 313 -14.91 9.50 -3.43
C LEU A 313 -14.73 10.62 -2.39
N GLN A 314 -15.80 11.09 -1.74
CA GLN A 314 -15.73 12.01 -0.62
C GLN A 314 -15.70 11.23 0.69
N THR A 315 -14.67 11.47 1.47
CA THR A 315 -14.57 10.95 2.82
C THR A 315 -14.85 12.04 3.84
N LYS A 316 -15.42 11.64 4.97
CA LYS A 316 -15.62 12.48 6.15
C LYS A 316 -14.87 11.83 7.30
N SER A 317 -14.25 12.64 8.14
CA SER A 317 -13.59 12.16 9.35
C SER A 317 -14.09 12.94 10.56
N ARG A 318 -14.20 12.24 11.69
CA ARG A 318 -14.62 12.82 12.96
C ARG A 318 -13.76 12.26 14.09
N ILE A 319 -13.53 13.06 15.09
CA ILE A 319 -12.93 12.57 16.31
C ILE A 319 -14.01 11.87 17.15
N ARG A 320 -13.72 10.62 17.49
CA ARG A 320 -14.54 9.77 18.36
C ARG A 320 -13.82 9.50 19.67
N TYR A 321 -14.58 9.19 20.68
CA TYR A 321 -14.02 8.66 21.93
C TYR A 321 -14.97 7.69 22.62
N ILE A 322 -14.39 6.90 23.52
CA ILE A 322 -15.08 6.11 24.52
C ILE A 322 -14.62 6.53 25.91
N GLU A 323 -15.50 6.41 26.87
CA GLU A 323 -15.15 6.56 28.29
C GLU A 323 -14.57 5.27 28.84
N LYS A 324 -13.71 5.38 29.86
CA LYS A 324 -13.11 4.23 30.51
C LYS A 324 -14.19 3.27 30.98
N GLY A 325 -14.07 2.00 30.59
CA GLY A 325 -15.03 0.94 30.96
C GLY A 325 -16.37 0.97 30.21
N SER A 326 -16.59 1.94 29.33
CA SER A 326 -17.79 2.05 28.49
C SER A 326 -17.47 1.65 27.05
N GLY A 327 -18.37 0.88 26.43
CA GLY A 327 -18.34 0.60 24.97
C GLY A 327 -19.11 1.65 24.15
N ARG A 328 -19.73 2.64 24.80
CA ARG A 328 -20.51 3.67 24.11
C ARG A 328 -19.62 4.68 23.45
N LYS A 329 -19.80 4.81 22.14
CA LYS A 329 -19.04 5.72 21.29
C LYS A 329 -19.65 7.12 21.28
N HIS A 330 -18.84 8.11 21.56
CA HIS A 330 -19.19 9.52 21.51
C HIS A 330 -18.46 10.23 20.36
N THR A 331 -18.94 11.39 19.97
CA THR A 331 -18.33 12.25 18.95
C THR A 331 -17.93 13.56 19.60
N VAL A 332 -16.72 14.01 19.32
CA VAL A 332 -16.35 15.41 19.56
C VAL A 332 -17.05 16.23 18.50
N ASP A 333 -17.79 17.23 18.94
CA ASP A 333 -18.65 18.00 18.05
C ASP A 333 -17.81 18.90 17.13
N ASN A 334 -17.58 18.37 15.93
CA ASN A 334 -17.06 19.15 14.82
C ASN A 334 -17.29 18.40 13.50
N PRO A 335 -17.78 19.05 12.45
CA PRO A 335 -18.35 18.37 11.29
C PRO A 335 -17.37 17.99 10.18
N GLN A 336 -16.04 18.23 10.26
CA GLN A 336 -15.19 18.16 9.07
C GLN A 336 -13.89 17.41 9.31
N LEU A 337 -13.29 16.91 8.23
CA LEU A 337 -12.00 16.24 8.01
C LEU A 337 -10.96 16.40 9.14
N LEU A 338 -11.29 15.93 10.36
CA LEU A 338 -10.41 15.94 11.52
C LEU A 338 -9.71 14.59 11.66
N TYR A 339 -8.41 14.62 11.80
CA TYR A 339 -7.55 13.45 11.85
C TYR A 339 -6.54 13.52 12.99
N ASN A 340 -6.04 12.38 13.38
CA ASN A 340 -4.91 12.19 14.29
C ASN A 340 -5.02 13.01 15.59
N PRO A 341 -6.05 12.75 16.42
CA PRO A 341 -6.19 13.44 17.68
C PRO A 341 -4.97 13.18 18.58
N SER A 342 -4.48 14.22 19.23
CA SER A 342 -3.48 14.15 20.27
C SER A 342 -4.03 14.82 21.52
N THR A 343 -3.94 14.15 22.65
CA THR A 343 -4.56 14.60 23.90
C THR A 343 -3.51 15.08 24.89
N CYS A 344 -3.77 16.22 25.50
CA CYS A 344 -2.95 16.75 26.59
C CYS A 344 -3.84 17.47 27.59
N ARG A 345 -3.92 16.97 28.81
CA ARG A 345 -4.84 17.50 29.86
C ARG A 345 -6.27 17.57 29.32
N SER A 346 -6.91 18.74 29.40
CA SER A 346 -8.27 18.99 28.91
C SER A 346 -8.36 19.37 27.42
N TYR A 347 -7.26 19.36 26.70
CA TYR A 347 -7.20 19.77 25.29
C TYR A 347 -7.05 18.56 24.38
N ILE A 348 -7.63 18.69 23.19
CA ILE A 348 -7.46 17.75 22.07
C ILE A 348 -6.99 18.55 20.87
N ALA A 349 -5.78 18.30 20.42
CA ALA A 349 -5.29 18.82 19.15
C ALA A 349 -5.61 17.82 18.04
N ALA A 350 -6.06 18.28 16.89
CA ALA A 350 -6.30 17.46 15.72
C ALA A 350 -5.89 18.18 14.43
N VAL A 351 -5.48 17.42 13.43
CA VAL A 351 -5.22 17.96 12.10
C VAL A 351 -6.54 18.11 11.35
N ARG A 352 -6.84 19.32 10.90
CA ARG A 352 -7.98 19.60 10.04
C ARG A 352 -7.52 19.86 8.61
N TYR A 353 -8.13 19.14 7.67
CA TYR A 353 -7.97 19.42 6.24
C TYR A 353 -9.18 20.20 5.70
N GLU A 354 -8.90 21.14 4.82
CA GLU A 354 -9.92 21.87 4.08
C GLU A 354 -9.86 21.55 2.58
N MET A 355 -11.02 21.69 1.92
CA MET A 355 -11.06 21.71 0.46
C MET A 355 -10.12 22.81 -0.04
N GLY A 356 -9.26 22.50 -1.01
CA GLY A 356 -8.20 23.40 -1.46
C GLY A 356 -6.82 23.04 -0.96
N GLY A 357 -6.68 21.96 -0.17
CA GLY A 357 -5.40 21.39 0.23
C GLY A 357 -4.71 22.12 1.39
N LYS A 358 -5.43 22.98 2.11
CA LYS A 358 -4.94 23.60 3.33
C LYS A 358 -5.10 22.66 4.51
N SER A 359 -4.14 22.67 5.43
CA SER A 359 -4.20 21.95 6.70
C SER A 359 -3.97 22.89 7.86
N TYR A 360 -4.62 22.59 8.99
CA TYR A 360 -4.56 23.35 10.23
C TYR A 360 -4.42 22.40 11.41
N ILE A 361 -3.97 22.94 12.52
CA ILE A 361 -4.05 22.27 13.82
C ILE A 361 -5.14 22.98 14.60
N ASP A 362 -6.21 22.27 14.89
CA ASP A 362 -7.32 22.73 15.73
C ASP A 362 -7.12 22.25 17.17
N LEU A 363 -7.50 23.08 18.13
CA LEU A 363 -7.48 22.78 19.58
C LEU A 363 -8.90 22.79 20.10
#